data_49d40d9c7db69f9ad7b7faba5aeb4f6d
#
_entry.id   49d40d9c7db69f9ad7b7faba5aeb4f6d
#
_cell.length_a   1.000
_cell.length_b   1.000
_cell.length_c   1.000
_cell.angle_alpha   90.00
_cell.angle_beta   90.00
_cell.angle_gamma   90.00
#
_symmetry.space_group_name_H-M   'P 1'
#
loop_
_entity.id
_entity.type
_entity.pdbx_description
1 polymer ?
#
loop_
_entity_poly.entity_id
_entity_poly.type
_entity_poly.pdbx_seq_one_letter_code
_entity_poly.pdbx_strand_id
1 'polypeptide(L)'
;ANIFIKWEKIMSYSAKNIEVLKGLEPVRLRPGMYIGNTGRSGLNHLIQELIDNSVDEHLAGYCNNIWVSINEDGSATVSDDGRGVPVDIHEQEGIPAERVVYTVLHAGGKFNSSTYKISGGLHGVGSAVVNALSNKLIVDVARDGYLYHDTYEKGIPTTELVDGMLPKTKLKEKRTGTTVTLYPDDTIFETVKFKADAIKQRIKETAYLNPNLTITFQNKRDGEDPIVFHQPGGLAAFVEDISQGLTHTSPVVAISGEKDGIAADIVFLMTEDGEENIIGFTNNITNPEGGTHVTGFKSAFAKLINNYARNELGTLKEKDSNLTGADIRSGMQA
;
A
#
# COMPACT_ATOMS: atom_id res chain seq x y z
N ALA A 1 -50.09 31.83 25.53
CA ALA A 1 -49.52 31.87 24.18
C ALA A 1 -49.18 30.41 23.78
N ASN A 2 -50.05 29.78 22.99
CA ASN A 2 -49.86 28.41 22.46
C ASN A 2 -48.83 28.44 21.34
N ILE A 3 -47.66 27.92 21.58
CA ILE A 3 -46.70 27.62 20.52
C ILE A 3 -47.11 26.27 19.95
N PHE A 4 -47.97 26.27 18.95
CA PHE A 4 -48.15 25.14 18.04
C PHE A 4 -46.94 25.06 17.14
N ILE A 5 -45.97 24.22 17.47
CA ILE A 5 -44.96 23.78 16.52
C ILE A 5 -45.64 22.96 15.48
N LYS A 6 -45.76 23.50 14.29
CA LYS A 6 -46.32 22.84 13.09
C LYS A 6 -45.38 21.71 12.71
N TRP A 7 -45.70 20.47 13.13
CA TRP A 7 -45.04 19.25 12.64
C TRP A 7 -45.55 18.94 11.23
N GLU A 8 -45.19 19.76 10.24
CA GLU A 8 -45.47 19.48 8.85
C GLU A 8 -44.20 19.02 8.14
N LYS A 9 -44.28 17.81 7.66
CA LYS A 9 -43.33 17.01 6.90
C LYS A 9 -42.27 16.28 7.73
N ILE A 10 -42.68 15.28 8.45
CA ILE A 10 -41.88 14.06 8.50
C ILE A 10 -41.82 13.59 7.04
N MET A 11 -40.69 13.82 6.36
CA MET A 11 -40.47 13.26 5.03
C MET A 11 -40.61 11.76 5.16
N SER A 12 -41.67 11.20 4.57
CA SER A 12 -41.92 9.77 4.61
C SER A 12 -40.73 9.06 3.95
N TYR A 13 -39.90 8.40 4.76
CA TYR A 13 -38.82 7.57 4.24
C TYR A 13 -39.49 6.42 3.44
N SER A 14 -39.28 6.41 2.16
CA SER A 14 -39.87 5.44 1.23
C SER A 14 -38.80 4.97 0.23
N ALA A 15 -39.09 3.93 -0.52
CA ALA A 15 -38.18 3.43 -1.56
C ALA A 15 -37.68 4.51 -2.54
N LYS A 16 -38.48 5.57 -2.74
CA LYS A 16 -38.08 6.72 -3.59
C LYS A 16 -36.93 7.55 -3.01
N ASN A 17 -36.66 7.41 -1.71
CA ASN A 17 -35.58 8.10 -1.02
C ASN A 17 -34.28 7.27 -0.99
N ILE A 18 -34.31 6.05 -1.54
CA ILE A 18 -33.14 5.18 -1.65
C ILE A 18 -32.51 5.46 -3.02
N GLU A 19 -31.31 6.06 -3.00
CA GLU A 19 -30.48 6.28 -4.18
C GLU A 19 -29.46 5.15 -4.34
N VAL A 20 -29.32 4.62 -5.55
CA VAL A 20 -28.34 3.58 -5.86
C VAL A 20 -27.25 4.22 -6.74
N LEU A 21 -26.07 4.44 -6.16
CA LEU A 21 -24.91 4.91 -6.86
C LEU A 21 -24.27 3.78 -7.68
N LYS A 22 -23.76 4.09 -8.88
CA LYS A 22 -23.19 3.12 -9.80
C LYS A 22 -21.74 3.48 -10.17
N GLY A 23 -20.98 2.47 -10.61
CA GLY A 23 -19.60 2.68 -11.06
C GLY A 23 -18.72 3.30 -9.98
N LEU A 24 -18.03 4.39 -10.31
CA LEU A 24 -17.10 5.10 -9.42
C LEU A 24 -17.74 6.30 -8.68
N GLU A 25 -19.00 6.57 -8.90
CA GLU A 25 -19.72 7.66 -8.23
C GLU A 25 -19.70 7.56 -6.69
N PRO A 26 -19.86 6.36 -6.06
CA PRO A 26 -19.74 6.21 -4.60
C PRO A 26 -18.38 6.68 -4.06
N VAL A 27 -17.29 6.44 -4.80
CA VAL A 27 -15.92 6.84 -4.42
C VAL A 27 -15.82 8.36 -4.41
N ARG A 28 -16.29 9.01 -5.44
CA ARG A 28 -16.26 10.48 -5.56
C ARG A 28 -17.14 11.18 -4.52
N LEU A 29 -18.31 10.60 -4.20
CA LEU A 29 -19.24 11.16 -3.22
C LEU A 29 -18.76 10.97 -1.78
N ARG A 30 -18.07 9.86 -1.48
CA ARG A 30 -17.60 9.49 -0.13
C ARG A 30 -16.12 9.06 -0.14
N PRO A 31 -15.18 9.91 -0.60
CA PRO A 31 -13.77 9.53 -0.76
C PRO A 31 -13.13 9.06 0.54
N GLY A 32 -13.50 9.63 1.69
CA GLY A 32 -13.00 9.24 3.00
C GLY A 32 -13.22 7.78 3.37
N MET A 33 -14.23 7.12 2.79
CA MET A 33 -14.46 5.67 3.00
C MET A 33 -13.38 4.81 2.35
N TYR A 34 -12.68 5.32 1.33
CA TYR A 34 -11.68 4.59 0.55
C TYR A 34 -10.25 5.01 0.86
N ILE A 35 -10.03 6.30 1.15
CA ILE A 35 -8.68 6.86 1.38
C ILE A 35 -8.51 7.49 2.77
N GLY A 36 -9.47 7.27 3.68
CA GLY A 36 -9.45 7.75 5.06
C GLY A 36 -9.85 9.23 5.20
N ASN A 37 -9.27 10.14 4.44
CA ASN A 37 -9.60 11.57 4.44
C ASN A 37 -9.23 12.23 3.10
N THR A 38 -9.64 13.49 2.91
CA THR A 38 -9.36 14.29 1.70
C THR A 38 -8.22 15.30 1.87
N GLY A 39 -7.53 15.25 3.00
CA GLY A 39 -6.32 16.03 3.25
C GLY A 39 -5.07 15.42 2.60
N ARG A 40 -3.90 15.89 3.01
CA ARG A 40 -2.61 15.45 2.43
C ARG A 40 -2.32 13.96 2.58
N SER A 41 -2.76 13.32 3.66
CA SER A 41 -2.55 11.88 3.85
C SER A 41 -3.38 11.07 2.86
N GLY A 42 -4.65 11.41 2.67
CA GLY A 42 -5.50 10.77 1.66
C GLY A 42 -5.00 11.03 0.23
N LEU A 43 -4.47 12.23 -0.04
CA LEU A 43 -3.84 12.52 -1.32
C LEU A 43 -2.62 11.64 -1.59
N ASN A 44 -1.71 11.52 -0.62
CA ASN A 44 -0.53 10.65 -0.74
C ASN A 44 -0.90 9.17 -0.85
N HIS A 45 -2.05 8.77 -0.29
CA HIS A 45 -2.55 7.40 -0.39
C HIS A 45 -2.79 6.97 -1.84
N LEU A 46 -3.15 7.90 -2.75
CA LEU A 46 -3.28 7.59 -4.17
C LEU A 46 -1.96 7.08 -4.79
N ILE A 47 -0.84 7.73 -4.45
CA ILE A 47 0.49 7.28 -4.92
C ILE A 47 0.82 5.93 -4.27
N GLN A 48 0.48 5.75 -2.98
CA GLN A 48 0.73 4.51 -2.27
C GLN A 48 0.00 3.32 -2.93
N GLU A 49 -1.26 3.48 -3.33
CA GLU A 49 -2.02 2.44 -4.04
C GLU A 49 -1.34 2.01 -5.37
N LEU A 50 -0.74 2.99 -6.09
CA LEU A 50 0.01 2.68 -7.31
C LEU A 50 1.33 1.96 -7.02
N ILE A 51 2.06 2.38 -5.97
CA ILE A 51 3.29 1.70 -5.53
C ILE A 51 2.96 0.27 -5.09
N ASP A 52 1.89 0.07 -4.29
CA ASP A 52 1.49 -1.24 -3.79
C ASP A 52 1.11 -2.20 -4.94
N ASN A 53 0.52 -1.70 -6.03
CA ASN A 53 0.28 -2.50 -7.23
C ASN A 53 1.59 -2.98 -7.89
N SER A 54 2.60 -2.11 -7.97
CA SER A 54 3.91 -2.46 -8.51
C SER A 54 4.69 -3.41 -7.58
N VAL A 55 4.54 -3.25 -6.25
CA VAL A 55 5.09 -4.17 -5.24
C VAL A 55 4.43 -5.56 -5.35
N ASP A 56 3.13 -5.64 -5.63
CA ASP A 56 2.47 -6.93 -5.87
C ASP A 56 3.04 -7.66 -7.10
N GLU A 57 3.41 -6.92 -8.17
CA GLU A 57 4.14 -7.49 -9.31
C GLU A 57 5.54 -7.99 -8.90
N HIS A 58 6.23 -7.28 -7.97
CA HIS A 58 7.49 -7.73 -7.42
C HIS A 58 7.33 -9.02 -6.60
N LEU A 59 6.35 -9.08 -5.70
CA LEU A 59 6.05 -10.27 -4.88
C LEU A 59 5.65 -11.47 -5.75
N ALA A 60 5.05 -11.22 -6.91
CA ALA A 60 4.76 -12.24 -7.91
C ALA A 60 6.01 -12.66 -8.74
N GLY A 61 7.17 -11.99 -8.55
CA GLY A 61 8.44 -12.32 -9.19
C GLY A 61 8.65 -11.68 -10.57
N TYR A 62 7.89 -10.65 -10.93
CA TYR A 62 7.93 -10.07 -12.28
C TYR A 62 8.44 -8.62 -12.35
N CYS A 63 8.60 -7.95 -11.20
CA CYS A 63 9.05 -6.56 -11.13
C CYS A 63 10.32 -6.44 -10.26
N ASN A 64 11.32 -5.71 -10.74
CA ASN A 64 12.55 -5.44 -10.00
C ASN A 64 12.79 -3.94 -9.79
N ASN A 65 12.16 -3.09 -10.59
CA ASN A 65 12.36 -1.66 -10.54
C ASN A 65 11.02 -0.91 -10.55
N ILE A 66 10.90 0.06 -9.66
CA ILE A 66 9.77 0.99 -9.59
C ILE A 66 10.33 2.41 -9.66
N TRP A 67 9.70 3.27 -10.45
CA TRP A 67 10.01 4.69 -10.55
C TRP A 67 8.82 5.52 -10.09
N VAL A 68 9.05 6.41 -9.15
CA VAL A 68 8.03 7.30 -8.58
C VAL A 68 8.48 8.74 -8.78
N SER A 69 7.63 9.59 -9.34
CA SER A 69 7.93 11.01 -9.45
C SER A 69 6.74 11.90 -9.08
N ILE A 70 7.03 13.02 -8.40
CA ILE A 70 6.17 14.18 -8.34
C ILE A 70 6.63 15.10 -9.46
N ASN A 71 5.74 15.39 -10.42
CA ASN A 71 6.08 16.15 -11.62
C ASN A 71 5.96 17.67 -11.39
N GLU A 72 6.56 18.46 -12.28
CA GLU A 72 6.55 19.92 -12.21
C GLU A 72 5.12 20.51 -12.30
N ASP A 73 4.23 19.85 -13.06
CA ASP A 73 2.83 20.23 -13.24
C ASP A 73 1.91 19.84 -12.06
N GLY A 74 2.50 19.27 -10.99
CA GLY A 74 1.76 18.83 -9.80
C GLY A 74 1.15 17.43 -9.91
N SER A 75 1.28 16.76 -11.04
CA SER A 75 0.92 15.34 -11.17
C SER A 75 1.93 14.43 -10.48
N ALA A 76 1.56 13.15 -10.31
CA ALA A 76 2.49 12.12 -9.88
C ALA A 76 2.48 10.94 -10.85
N THR A 77 3.65 10.35 -11.06
CA THR A 77 3.82 9.18 -11.92
C THR A 77 4.43 8.03 -11.14
N VAL A 78 3.85 6.84 -11.27
CA VAL A 78 4.43 5.57 -10.83
C VAL A 78 4.57 4.67 -12.03
N SER A 79 5.75 4.12 -12.21
CA SER A 79 6.09 3.20 -13.30
C SER A 79 6.81 1.98 -12.76
N ASP A 80 6.56 0.81 -13.34
CA ASP A 80 7.24 -0.44 -13.01
C ASP A 80 7.72 -1.18 -14.25
N ASP A 81 8.58 -2.18 -14.04
CA ASP A 81 9.05 -3.11 -15.07
C ASP A 81 8.39 -4.49 -14.97
N GLY A 82 7.19 -4.57 -14.37
CA GLY A 82 6.39 -5.78 -14.25
C GLY A 82 5.84 -6.30 -15.58
N ARG A 83 4.86 -7.20 -15.52
CA ARG A 83 4.24 -7.79 -16.72
C ARG A 83 3.42 -6.81 -17.55
N GLY A 84 3.03 -5.68 -16.95
CA GLY A 84 2.00 -4.80 -17.50
C GLY A 84 0.59 -5.32 -17.24
N VAL A 85 -0.35 -4.43 -16.93
CA VAL A 85 -1.77 -4.78 -16.77
C VAL A 85 -2.29 -5.50 -18.02
N PRO A 86 -3.13 -6.56 -17.90
CA PRO A 86 -3.75 -7.20 -19.06
C PRO A 86 -4.53 -6.20 -19.91
N VAL A 87 -4.41 -6.29 -21.22
CA VAL A 87 -5.00 -5.36 -22.21
C VAL A 87 -5.97 -6.05 -23.18
N ASP A 88 -6.07 -7.36 -23.12
CA ASP A 88 -7.04 -8.18 -23.83
C ASP A 88 -8.47 -7.92 -23.35
N ILE A 89 -9.46 -8.35 -24.14
CA ILE A 89 -10.87 -8.15 -23.78
C ILE A 89 -11.24 -9.06 -22.62
N HIS A 90 -11.79 -8.44 -21.56
CA HIS A 90 -12.33 -9.17 -20.40
C HIS A 90 -13.62 -9.89 -20.80
N GLU A 91 -13.68 -11.21 -20.62
CA GLU A 91 -14.78 -12.06 -21.14
C GLU A 91 -16.17 -11.64 -20.62
N GLN A 92 -16.29 -11.22 -19.36
CA GLN A 92 -17.57 -10.87 -18.74
C GLN A 92 -17.98 -9.42 -19.04
N GLU A 93 -17.02 -8.48 -19.09
CA GLU A 93 -17.29 -7.06 -19.25
C GLU A 93 -17.28 -6.61 -20.71
N GLY A 94 -16.68 -7.38 -21.62
CA GLY A 94 -16.62 -7.09 -23.05
C GLY A 94 -15.80 -5.84 -23.42
N ILE A 95 -14.96 -5.35 -22.50
CA ILE A 95 -14.06 -4.20 -22.67
C ILE A 95 -12.61 -4.61 -22.32
N PRO A 96 -11.60 -3.83 -22.70
CA PRO A 96 -10.21 -4.11 -22.31
C PRO A 96 -10.06 -4.33 -20.81
N ALA A 97 -9.33 -5.37 -20.40
CA ALA A 97 -9.14 -5.72 -18.99
C ALA A 97 -8.48 -4.59 -18.19
N GLU A 98 -7.63 -3.80 -18.84
CA GLU A 98 -7.08 -2.58 -18.24
C GLU A 98 -8.22 -1.64 -17.80
N ARG A 99 -9.21 -1.35 -18.66
CA ARG A 99 -10.37 -0.52 -18.28
C ARG A 99 -11.17 -1.10 -17.13
N VAL A 100 -11.33 -2.42 -17.09
CA VAL A 100 -12.01 -3.07 -15.96
C VAL A 100 -11.30 -2.78 -14.66
N VAL A 101 -9.95 -2.86 -14.62
CA VAL A 101 -9.13 -2.59 -13.43
C VAL A 101 -9.28 -1.14 -12.94
N TYR A 102 -9.40 -0.18 -13.87
CA TYR A 102 -9.49 1.23 -13.52
C TYR A 102 -10.91 1.79 -13.39
N THR A 103 -11.96 1.06 -13.81
CA THR A 103 -13.34 1.57 -13.79
C THR A 103 -14.32 0.75 -12.99
N VAL A 104 -13.97 -0.49 -12.62
CA VAL A 104 -14.86 -1.40 -11.89
C VAL A 104 -14.31 -1.64 -10.49
N LEU A 105 -15.11 -1.33 -9.45
CA LEU A 105 -14.76 -1.66 -8.08
C LEU A 105 -14.82 -3.17 -7.87
N HIS A 106 -13.90 -3.67 -7.04
CA HIS A 106 -13.77 -5.10 -6.75
C HIS A 106 -13.45 -5.95 -8.00
N ALA A 107 -12.74 -5.35 -8.96
CA ALA A 107 -12.17 -6.04 -10.11
C ALA A 107 -10.64 -6.11 -9.99
N GLY A 108 -10.06 -7.25 -10.35
CA GLY A 108 -8.60 -7.41 -10.37
C GLY A 108 -8.15 -8.86 -10.23
N GLY A 109 -6.95 -9.14 -10.71
CA GLY A 109 -6.34 -10.49 -10.67
C GLY A 109 -5.99 -11.00 -9.27
N LYS A 110 -6.08 -10.13 -8.24
CA LYS A 110 -5.71 -10.45 -6.85
C LYS A 110 -6.74 -11.32 -6.13
N PHE A 111 -7.96 -11.45 -6.65
CA PHE A 111 -8.96 -12.40 -6.16
C PHE A 111 -8.67 -13.85 -6.54
N ASN A 112 -7.76 -14.06 -7.48
CA ASN A 112 -7.36 -15.39 -7.92
C ASN A 112 -5.98 -15.73 -7.35
N SER A 113 -5.93 -16.65 -6.39
CA SER A 113 -4.71 -17.13 -5.72
C SER A 113 -3.68 -17.76 -6.68
N SER A 114 -4.08 -18.14 -7.89
CA SER A 114 -3.14 -18.63 -8.92
C SER A 114 -2.31 -17.50 -9.55
N THR A 115 -2.81 -16.27 -9.53
CA THR A 115 -2.14 -15.10 -10.14
C THR A 115 -1.23 -14.40 -9.15
N TYR A 116 -1.68 -14.24 -7.90
CA TYR A 116 -0.92 -13.64 -6.80
C TYR A 116 -1.05 -14.52 -5.56
N LYS A 117 0.05 -15.15 -5.14
CA LYS A 117 0.08 -15.95 -3.89
C LYS A 117 0.09 -15.07 -2.64
N ILE A 118 0.76 -13.92 -2.74
CA ILE A 118 0.86 -12.89 -1.69
C ILE A 118 0.54 -11.56 -2.35
N SER A 119 -0.31 -10.76 -1.73
CA SER A 119 -0.67 -9.43 -2.21
C SER A 119 -0.98 -8.53 -1.02
N GLY A 120 -0.51 -7.28 -1.06
CA GLY A 120 -0.87 -6.24 -0.11
C GLY A 120 -2.29 -5.73 -0.37
N GLY A 121 -2.67 -5.56 -1.63
CA GLY A 121 -3.99 -5.07 -2.04
C GLY A 121 -5.06 -6.16 -2.03
N LEU A 122 -5.79 -6.31 -0.92
CA LEU A 122 -6.81 -7.36 -0.75
C LEU A 122 -8.20 -6.98 -1.30
N HIS A 123 -8.48 -5.71 -1.55
CA HIS A 123 -9.84 -5.24 -1.84
C HIS A 123 -10.17 -5.09 -3.33
N GLY A 124 -9.14 -5.07 -4.20
CA GLY A 124 -9.33 -4.89 -5.65
C GLY A 124 -10.01 -3.56 -6.04
N VAL A 125 -9.75 -2.50 -5.26
CA VAL A 125 -10.38 -1.19 -5.48
C VAL A 125 -9.37 -0.08 -5.75
N GLY A 126 -8.09 -0.25 -5.39
CA GLY A 126 -7.08 0.82 -5.37
C GLY A 126 -6.97 1.57 -6.70
N SER A 127 -6.76 0.86 -7.81
CA SER A 127 -6.65 1.48 -9.15
C SER A 127 -7.90 2.26 -9.54
N ALA A 128 -9.09 1.69 -9.27
CA ALA A 128 -10.37 2.34 -9.56
C ALA A 128 -10.60 3.57 -8.66
N VAL A 129 -10.16 3.51 -7.39
CA VAL A 129 -10.21 4.65 -6.45
C VAL A 129 -9.27 5.76 -6.91
N VAL A 130 -8.02 5.44 -7.31
CA VAL A 130 -7.09 6.41 -7.87
C VAL A 130 -7.70 7.12 -9.08
N ASN A 131 -8.29 6.36 -10.01
CA ASN A 131 -8.95 6.91 -11.18
C ASN A 131 -10.13 7.81 -10.79
N ALA A 132 -11.02 7.35 -9.93
CA ALA A 132 -12.19 8.11 -9.49
C ALA A 132 -11.84 9.46 -8.85
N LEU A 133 -10.72 9.52 -8.10
CA LEU A 133 -10.29 10.70 -7.35
C LEU A 133 -9.26 11.57 -8.11
N SER A 134 -8.97 11.20 -9.36
CA SER A 134 -8.14 11.98 -10.28
C SER A 134 -9.00 12.86 -11.21
N ASN A 135 -8.61 14.12 -11.38
CA ASN A 135 -9.18 14.96 -12.45
C ASN A 135 -8.82 14.37 -13.82
N LYS A 136 -7.58 13.88 -13.95
CA LYS A 136 -7.10 13.13 -15.12
C LYS A 136 -6.21 11.98 -14.68
N LEU A 137 -6.34 10.82 -15.31
CA LEU A 137 -5.45 9.70 -15.19
C LEU A 137 -4.95 9.28 -16.57
N ILE A 138 -3.67 8.95 -16.67
CA ILE A 138 -3.05 8.41 -17.89
C ILE A 138 -2.45 7.06 -17.53
N VAL A 139 -2.77 6.04 -18.31
CA VAL A 139 -2.27 4.68 -18.14
C VAL A 139 -1.58 4.25 -19.43
N ASP A 140 -0.28 3.96 -19.31
CA ASP A 140 0.53 3.42 -20.39
C ASP A 140 0.98 2.01 -20.01
N VAL A 141 0.66 1.03 -20.85
CA VAL A 141 1.00 -0.38 -20.63
C VAL A 141 1.94 -0.88 -21.71
N ALA A 142 3.17 -1.19 -21.35
CA ALA A 142 4.12 -1.86 -22.21
C ALA A 142 3.94 -3.38 -22.08
N ARG A 143 3.42 -4.02 -23.13
CA ARG A 143 3.13 -5.46 -23.12
C ARG A 143 3.15 -6.03 -24.55
N ASP A 144 3.62 -7.26 -24.72
CA ASP A 144 3.62 -8.00 -25.99
C ASP A 144 4.25 -7.25 -27.17
N GLY A 145 5.27 -6.40 -26.88
CA GLY A 145 5.98 -5.61 -27.88
C GLY A 145 5.27 -4.32 -28.30
N TYR A 146 4.19 -3.93 -27.62
CA TYR A 146 3.44 -2.71 -27.87
C TYR A 146 3.32 -1.86 -26.59
N LEU A 147 3.16 -0.56 -26.77
CA LEU A 147 2.72 0.40 -25.77
C LEU A 147 1.24 0.69 -26.02
N TYR A 148 0.39 0.31 -25.09
CA TYR A 148 -1.04 0.60 -25.06
C TYR A 148 -1.25 1.88 -24.25
N HIS A 149 -2.19 2.71 -24.67
CA HIS A 149 -2.45 4.01 -24.04
C HIS A 149 -3.93 4.16 -23.72
N ASP A 150 -4.25 4.56 -22.50
CA ASP A 150 -5.60 4.96 -22.11
C ASP A 150 -5.56 6.23 -21.23
N THR A 151 -6.64 6.99 -21.27
CA THR A 151 -6.82 8.20 -20.49
C THR A 151 -8.21 8.25 -19.89
N TYR A 152 -8.30 8.89 -18.73
CA TYR A 152 -9.54 9.02 -17.98
C TYR A 152 -9.67 10.43 -17.44
N GLU A 153 -10.91 10.89 -17.33
CA GLU A 153 -11.28 12.12 -16.63
C GLU A 153 -12.31 11.76 -15.55
N LYS A 154 -11.96 12.00 -14.29
CA LYS A 154 -12.85 11.77 -13.13
C LYS A 154 -13.45 10.37 -13.10
N GLY A 155 -12.65 9.36 -13.44
CA GLY A 155 -13.05 7.96 -13.48
C GLY A 155 -13.65 7.48 -14.80
N ILE A 156 -13.85 8.34 -15.78
CA ILE A 156 -14.49 8.02 -17.06
C ILE A 156 -13.43 7.90 -18.15
N PRO A 157 -13.37 6.79 -18.91
CA PRO A 157 -12.45 6.66 -20.04
C PRO A 157 -12.69 7.71 -21.11
N THR A 158 -11.63 8.32 -21.61
CA THR A 158 -11.68 9.37 -22.67
C THR A 158 -10.99 8.96 -23.96
N THR A 159 -10.16 7.92 -23.93
CA THR A 159 -9.53 7.37 -25.15
C THR A 159 -10.54 6.57 -25.96
N GLU A 160 -10.65 6.83 -27.25
CA GLU A 160 -11.46 6.04 -28.18
C GLU A 160 -10.79 4.68 -28.44
N LEU A 161 -11.60 3.61 -28.38
CA LEU A 161 -11.13 2.26 -28.73
C LEU A 161 -11.06 2.10 -30.25
N VAL A 162 -10.04 1.39 -30.72
CA VAL A 162 -9.89 0.99 -32.13
C VAL A 162 -10.26 -0.49 -32.24
N ASP A 163 -11.33 -0.78 -32.95
CA ASP A 163 -11.90 -2.14 -33.08
C ASP A 163 -12.15 -2.81 -31.70
N GLY A 164 -12.62 -2.03 -30.72
CA GLY A 164 -12.89 -2.48 -29.36
C GLY A 164 -11.67 -2.63 -28.45
N MET A 165 -10.46 -2.37 -28.97
CA MET A 165 -9.18 -2.47 -28.25
C MET A 165 -8.57 -1.10 -27.94
N LEU A 166 -7.70 -1.04 -26.94
CA LEU A 166 -6.90 0.15 -26.66
C LEU A 166 -5.99 0.49 -27.86
N PRO A 167 -5.82 1.78 -28.20
CA PRO A 167 -4.84 2.18 -29.20
C PRO A 167 -3.43 1.77 -28.74
N LYS A 168 -2.61 1.32 -29.68
CA LYS A 168 -1.27 0.82 -29.39
C LYS A 168 -0.24 1.26 -30.40
N THR A 169 0.99 1.45 -29.91
CA THR A 169 2.15 1.76 -30.73
C THR A 169 3.21 0.68 -30.53
N LYS A 170 3.84 0.23 -31.62
CA LYS A 170 4.90 -0.78 -31.54
C LYS A 170 6.11 -0.22 -30.80
N LEU A 171 6.59 -0.93 -29.79
CA LEU A 171 7.80 -0.57 -29.05
C LEU A 171 9.05 -0.80 -29.92
N LYS A 172 10.01 0.12 -29.82
CA LYS A 172 11.33 -0.02 -30.47
C LYS A 172 12.20 -1.02 -29.71
N GLU A 173 12.09 -1.05 -28.40
CA GLU A 173 12.82 -1.93 -27.50
C GLU A 173 11.85 -2.85 -26.77
N LYS A 174 12.24 -4.10 -26.54
CA LYS A 174 11.41 -5.06 -25.81
C LYS A 174 11.43 -4.73 -24.32
N ARG A 175 10.30 -4.24 -23.82
CA ARG A 175 10.08 -3.98 -22.39
C ARG A 175 8.65 -4.32 -22.02
N THR A 176 8.42 -4.53 -20.72
CA THR A 176 7.09 -4.66 -20.13
C THR A 176 6.97 -3.71 -18.93
N GLY A 177 5.75 -3.48 -18.47
CA GLY A 177 5.47 -2.70 -17.27
C GLY A 177 4.24 -1.82 -17.42
N THR A 178 3.84 -1.21 -16.33
CA THR A 178 2.74 -0.25 -16.27
C THR A 178 3.27 1.11 -15.82
N THR A 179 2.82 2.17 -16.47
CA THR A 179 3.10 3.55 -16.06
C THR A 179 1.77 4.26 -15.86
N VAL A 180 1.57 4.81 -14.68
CA VAL A 180 0.35 5.54 -14.33
C VAL A 180 0.72 6.96 -13.92
N THR A 181 0.13 7.96 -14.58
CA THR A 181 0.26 9.36 -14.21
C THR A 181 -1.11 9.88 -13.74
N LEU A 182 -1.16 10.33 -12.50
CA LEU A 182 -2.39 10.85 -11.88
C LEU A 182 -2.29 12.38 -11.68
N TYR A 183 -3.38 13.07 -11.99
CA TYR A 183 -3.63 14.47 -11.69
C TYR A 183 -4.74 14.53 -10.65
N PRO A 184 -4.46 14.91 -9.39
CA PRO A 184 -5.48 14.91 -8.33
C PRO A 184 -6.65 15.86 -8.67
N ASP A 185 -7.86 15.48 -8.26
CA ASP A 185 -9.04 16.34 -8.44
C ASP A 185 -9.12 17.40 -7.32
N ASP A 186 -8.92 18.65 -7.66
CA ASP A 186 -8.96 19.81 -6.75
C ASP A 186 -10.37 20.12 -6.21
N THR A 187 -11.40 19.52 -6.80
CA THR A 187 -12.77 19.61 -6.28
C THR A 187 -13.05 18.62 -5.16
N ILE A 188 -12.16 17.64 -4.93
CA ILE A 188 -12.28 16.60 -3.91
C ILE A 188 -11.28 16.83 -2.78
N PHE A 189 -10.00 17.11 -3.13
CA PHE A 189 -8.93 17.24 -2.14
C PHE A 189 -8.82 18.67 -1.63
N GLU A 190 -8.62 18.82 -0.31
CA GLU A 190 -8.32 20.11 0.33
C GLU A 190 -7.01 20.73 -0.20
N THR A 191 -6.12 19.90 -0.72
CA THR A 191 -4.86 20.29 -1.36
C THR A 191 -4.46 19.24 -2.38
N VAL A 192 -3.92 19.69 -3.51
CA VAL A 192 -3.36 18.83 -4.56
C VAL A 192 -1.82 18.76 -4.51
N LYS A 193 -1.21 19.28 -3.42
CA LYS A 193 0.24 19.25 -3.22
C LYS A 193 0.66 18.02 -2.43
N PHE A 194 1.27 17.06 -3.09
CA PHE A 194 1.86 15.88 -2.47
C PHE A 194 2.95 16.25 -1.46
N LYS A 195 3.02 15.49 -0.35
CA LYS A 195 4.06 15.61 0.67
C LYS A 195 5.19 14.62 0.35
N ALA A 196 6.24 15.11 -0.31
CA ALA A 196 7.37 14.30 -0.79
C ALA A 196 8.03 13.47 0.32
N ASP A 197 8.27 14.06 1.50
CA ASP A 197 8.93 13.36 2.61
C ASP A 197 8.13 12.16 3.13
N ALA A 198 6.81 12.26 3.17
CA ALA A 198 5.97 11.14 3.58
C ALA A 198 5.99 10.00 2.54
N ILE A 199 6.09 10.34 1.26
CA ILE A 199 6.24 9.37 0.18
C ILE A 199 7.62 8.71 0.25
N LYS A 200 8.69 9.50 0.42
CA LYS A 200 10.07 8.98 0.61
C LYS A 200 10.16 8.02 1.80
N GLN A 201 9.55 8.38 2.93
CA GLN A 201 9.52 7.52 4.12
C GLN A 201 8.84 6.19 3.84
N ARG A 202 7.68 6.20 3.19
CA ARG A 202 6.98 4.97 2.83
C ARG A 202 7.74 4.11 1.82
N ILE A 203 8.37 4.74 0.82
CA ILE A 203 9.25 4.05 -0.15
C ILE A 203 10.44 3.39 0.58
N LYS A 204 11.04 4.08 1.55
CA LYS A 204 12.15 3.55 2.36
C LYS A 204 11.72 2.29 3.11
N GLU A 205 10.57 2.32 3.77
CA GLU A 205 9.99 1.14 4.46
C GLU A 205 9.72 -0.01 3.46
N THR A 206 9.12 0.30 2.33
CA THR A 206 8.86 -0.68 1.26
C THR A 206 10.14 -1.34 0.76
N ALA A 207 11.24 -0.58 0.61
CA ALA A 207 12.54 -1.11 0.19
C ALA A 207 13.15 -2.07 1.23
N TYR A 208 12.99 -1.79 2.53
CA TYR A 208 13.42 -2.71 3.58
C TYR A 208 12.63 -4.02 3.60
N LEU A 209 11.33 -3.95 3.31
CA LEU A 209 10.46 -5.13 3.24
C LEU A 209 10.72 -5.98 1.99
N ASN A 210 11.34 -5.39 0.95
CA ASN A 210 11.60 -6.02 -0.34
C ASN A 210 13.08 -5.85 -0.76
N PRO A 211 14.01 -6.64 -0.19
CA PRO A 211 15.46 -6.44 -0.36
C PRO A 211 15.96 -6.46 -1.81
N ASN A 212 15.24 -7.15 -2.70
CA ASN A 212 15.60 -7.29 -4.12
C ASN A 212 14.94 -6.23 -5.02
N LEU A 213 14.10 -5.36 -4.44
CA LEU A 213 13.40 -4.30 -5.16
C LEU A 213 14.21 -3.01 -5.14
N THR A 214 14.29 -2.35 -6.27
CA THR A 214 14.86 -1.01 -6.40
C THR A 214 13.74 -0.01 -6.66
N ILE A 215 13.61 1.03 -5.83
CA ILE A 215 12.62 2.09 -6.02
C ILE A 215 13.37 3.40 -6.20
N THR A 216 13.18 4.07 -7.32
CA THR A 216 13.74 5.39 -7.60
C THR A 216 12.65 6.45 -7.40
N PHE A 217 12.90 7.41 -6.53
CA PHE A 217 11.99 8.54 -6.29
C PHE A 217 12.61 9.84 -6.79
N GLN A 218 11.82 10.69 -7.45
CA GLN A 218 12.23 12.01 -7.86
C GLN A 218 11.12 13.06 -7.62
N ASN A 219 11.45 14.11 -6.87
CA ASN A 219 10.60 15.29 -6.74
C ASN A 219 11.03 16.35 -7.76
N LYS A 220 10.52 16.23 -9.00
CA LYS A 220 10.81 17.17 -10.11
C LYS A 220 10.21 18.54 -9.85
N ARG A 221 9.10 18.63 -9.13
CA ARG A 221 8.44 19.89 -8.75
C ARG A 221 9.39 20.82 -7.99
N ASP A 222 10.23 20.27 -7.12
CA ASP A 222 11.16 21.04 -6.29
C ASP A 222 12.59 20.93 -6.82
N GLY A 223 12.81 20.36 -8.03
CA GLY A 223 14.11 20.25 -8.69
C GLY A 223 15.09 19.31 -7.99
N GLU A 224 14.59 18.33 -7.23
CA GLU A 224 15.45 17.37 -6.52
C GLU A 224 16.02 16.31 -7.50
N ASP A 225 17.27 15.90 -7.25
CA ASP A 225 17.88 14.78 -7.94
C ASP A 225 17.17 13.47 -7.57
N PRO A 226 17.16 12.45 -8.46
CA PRO A 226 16.61 11.14 -8.15
C PRO A 226 17.31 10.49 -6.95
N ILE A 227 16.51 9.92 -6.03
CA ILE A 227 16.99 9.15 -4.88
C ILE A 227 16.65 7.68 -5.13
N VAL A 228 17.65 6.81 -5.00
CA VAL A 228 17.49 5.37 -5.14
C VAL A 228 17.36 4.72 -3.76
N PHE A 229 16.28 3.99 -3.56
CA PHE A 229 16.04 3.16 -2.38
C PHE A 229 16.23 1.69 -2.78
N HIS A 230 17.26 1.07 -2.24
CA HIS A 230 17.56 -0.35 -2.40
C HIS A 230 18.19 -0.83 -1.10
N GLN A 231 17.55 -1.78 -0.43
CA GLN A 231 17.91 -2.20 0.94
C GLN A 231 18.17 -3.70 1.02
N PRO A 232 19.31 -4.19 0.49
CA PRO A 232 19.61 -5.63 0.46
C PRO A 232 19.74 -6.25 1.85
N GLY A 233 19.96 -5.43 2.90
CA GLY A 233 19.97 -5.87 4.29
C GLY A 233 18.58 -6.18 4.87
N GLY A 234 17.51 -5.81 4.17
CA GLY A 234 16.14 -6.14 4.54
C GLY A 234 15.75 -5.66 5.94
N LEU A 235 14.95 -6.47 6.65
CA LEU A 235 14.47 -6.15 7.99
C LEU A 235 15.60 -5.99 9.02
N ALA A 236 16.74 -6.66 8.84
CA ALA A 236 17.89 -6.47 9.74
C ALA A 236 18.43 -5.04 9.64
N ALA A 237 18.61 -4.53 8.43
CA ALA A 237 19.00 -3.15 8.22
C ALA A 237 17.91 -2.16 8.65
N PHE A 238 16.63 -2.55 8.57
CA PHE A 238 15.54 -1.71 9.05
C PHE A 238 15.58 -1.51 10.57
N VAL A 239 15.80 -2.58 11.32
CA VAL A 239 15.91 -2.51 12.79
C VAL A 239 17.13 -1.70 13.21
N GLU A 240 18.25 -1.81 12.51
CA GLU A 240 19.43 -0.95 12.73
C GLU A 240 19.15 0.52 12.42
N ASP A 241 18.39 0.81 11.34
CA ASP A 241 18.03 2.18 10.95
C ASP A 241 17.09 2.84 11.99
N ILE A 242 16.06 2.13 12.47
CA ILE A 242 15.13 2.68 13.47
C ILE A 242 15.75 2.82 14.87
N SER A 243 16.84 2.12 15.14
CA SER A 243 17.61 2.19 16.41
C SER A 243 18.88 3.04 16.30
N GLN A 244 19.01 3.82 15.21
CA GLN A 244 20.19 4.67 15.00
C GLN A 244 20.29 5.72 16.12
N GLY A 245 21.48 5.79 16.72
CA GLY A 245 21.77 6.71 17.84
C GLY A 245 21.45 6.15 19.23
N LEU A 246 20.86 4.93 19.32
CA LEU A 246 20.66 4.21 20.57
C LEU A 246 21.84 3.27 20.86
N THR A 247 22.14 3.02 22.15
CA THR A 247 23.16 2.05 22.54
C THR A 247 22.58 0.64 22.50
N HIS A 248 23.10 -0.19 21.58
CA HIS A 248 22.65 -1.58 21.45
C HIS A 248 23.24 -2.46 22.55
N THR A 249 22.41 -3.24 23.23
CA THR A 249 22.78 -4.21 24.27
C THR A 249 22.76 -5.67 23.79
N SER A 250 22.23 -5.90 22.58
CA SER A 250 22.26 -7.21 21.92
C SER A 250 22.67 -7.09 20.45
N PRO A 251 23.11 -8.17 19.80
CA PRO A 251 23.17 -8.23 18.34
C PRO A 251 21.75 -8.18 17.75
N VAL A 252 21.67 -7.96 16.43
CA VAL A 252 20.43 -8.15 15.66
C VAL A 252 20.10 -9.65 15.65
N VAL A 253 18.87 -9.97 16.02
CA VAL A 253 18.33 -11.33 16.00
C VAL A 253 17.27 -11.40 14.90
N ALA A 254 17.42 -12.34 13.97
CA ALA A 254 16.47 -12.59 12.89
C ALA A 254 15.92 -14.02 12.99
N ILE A 255 14.61 -14.15 12.90
CA ILE A 255 13.87 -15.41 12.98
C ILE A 255 12.87 -15.45 11.83
N SER A 256 12.89 -16.52 11.04
CA SER A 256 11.93 -16.77 9.97
C SER A 256 11.27 -18.12 10.15
N GLY A 257 10.00 -18.23 9.81
CA GLY A 257 9.28 -19.49 9.88
C GLY A 257 7.98 -19.46 9.09
N GLU A 258 7.51 -20.64 8.74
CA GLU A 258 6.22 -20.85 8.07
C GLU A 258 5.43 -21.93 8.78
N LYS A 259 4.15 -21.68 8.98
CA LYS A 259 3.22 -22.65 9.54
C LYS A 259 1.81 -22.40 8.99
N ASP A 260 1.15 -23.48 8.58
CA ASP A 260 -0.24 -23.46 8.09
C ASP A 260 -0.46 -22.46 6.93
N GLY A 261 0.56 -22.27 6.06
CA GLY A 261 0.53 -21.34 4.93
C GLY A 261 0.76 -19.87 5.33
N ILE A 262 1.13 -19.60 6.60
CA ILE A 262 1.47 -18.26 7.09
C ILE A 262 2.98 -18.21 7.30
N ALA A 263 3.66 -17.35 6.54
CA ALA A 263 5.08 -17.04 6.74
C ALA A 263 5.21 -15.85 7.69
N ALA A 264 6.22 -15.88 8.57
CA ALA A 264 6.53 -14.79 9.48
C ALA A 264 8.05 -14.56 9.54
N ASP A 265 8.43 -13.30 9.39
CA ASP A 265 9.79 -12.81 9.58
C ASP A 265 9.79 -11.84 10.76
N ILE A 266 10.67 -12.09 11.73
CA ILE A 266 10.79 -11.30 12.94
C ILE A 266 12.26 -10.92 13.08
N VAL A 267 12.52 -9.62 13.20
CA VAL A 267 13.86 -9.09 13.46
C VAL A 267 13.80 -8.13 14.61
N PHE A 268 14.73 -8.25 15.56
CA PHE A 268 14.79 -7.36 16.72
C PHE A 268 16.22 -7.23 17.25
N LEU A 269 16.45 -6.16 18.00
CA LEU A 269 17.59 -5.95 18.88
C LEU A 269 17.13 -5.29 20.18
N MET A 270 17.99 -5.25 21.18
CA MET A 270 17.74 -4.60 22.48
C MET A 270 18.64 -3.38 22.64
N THR A 271 18.11 -2.33 23.25
CA THR A 271 18.79 -1.05 23.53
C THR A 271 18.76 -0.71 25.03
N GLU A 272 19.59 0.22 25.48
CA GLU A 272 19.65 0.65 26.89
C GLU A 272 18.55 1.63 27.30
N ASP A 273 17.90 2.30 26.35
CA ASP A 273 16.96 3.40 26.60
C ASP A 273 15.61 2.98 27.21
N GLY A 274 15.32 1.68 27.23
CA GLY A 274 14.12 1.13 27.88
C GLY A 274 12.82 1.29 27.09
N GLU A 275 12.80 1.99 25.96
CA GLU A 275 11.60 2.16 25.14
C GLU A 275 11.36 0.95 24.23
N GLU A 276 10.12 0.45 24.19
CA GLU A 276 9.66 -0.59 23.27
C GLU A 276 9.17 0.04 21.96
N ASN A 277 9.75 -0.32 20.83
CA ASN A 277 9.31 0.09 19.51
C ASN A 277 9.15 -1.16 18.62
N ILE A 278 7.91 -1.57 18.39
CA ILE A 278 7.58 -2.76 17.58
C ILE A 278 6.70 -2.33 16.42
N ILE A 279 7.19 -2.48 15.20
CA ILE A 279 6.50 -2.13 13.96
C ILE A 279 6.04 -3.42 13.29
N GLY A 280 4.72 -3.57 13.10
CA GLY A 280 4.12 -4.74 12.47
C GLY A 280 3.70 -4.48 11.02
N PHE A 281 3.90 -5.49 10.18
CA PHE A 281 3.48 -5.48 8.77
C PHE A 281 2.69 -6.74 8.43
N THR A 282 1.76 -6.63 7.51
CA THR A 282 1.05 -7.76 6.92
C THR A 282 1.06 -7.61 5.40
N ASN A 283 1.71 -8.52 4.69
CA ASN A 283 1.86 -8.47 3.22
C ASN A 283 2.33 -7.09 2.73
N ASN A 284 3.42 -6.57 3.32
CA ASN A 284 4.00 -5.24 3.03
C ASN A 284 3.17 -4.02 3.46
N ILE A 285 2.01 -4.20 4.09
CA ILE A 285 1.20 -3.10 4.63
C ILE A 285 1.52 -2.91 6.12
N THR A 286 1.87 -1.69 6.50
CA THR A 286 2.11 -1.30 7.89
C THR A 286 0.82 -1.41 8.71
N ASN A 287 0.90 -1.98 9.91
CA ASN A 287 -0.20 -2.11 10.86
C ASN A 287 0.04 -1.18 12.07
N PRO A 288 -0.25 0.13 11.99
CA PRO A 288 0.08 1.08 13.06
C PRO A 288 -0.67 0.79 14.37
N GLU A 289 -1.87 0.25 14.29
CA GLU A 289 -2.67 -0.18 15.45
C GLU A 289 -2.23 -1.54 16.01
N GLY A 290 -1.14 -2.12 15.45
CA GLY A 290 -0.71 -3.48 15.76
C GLY A 290 -1.62 -4.53 15.11
N GLY A 291 -1.78 -5.70 15.78
CA GLY A 291 -2.60 -6.80 15.28
C GLY A 291 -2.33 -8.09 16.04
N THR A 292 -3.02 -9.16 15.65
CA THR A 292 -2.87 -10.47 16.29
C THR A 292 -1.45 -11.04 16.15
N HIS A 293 -0.75 -10.75 15.05
CA HIS A 293 0.64 -11.14 14.82
C HIS A 293 1.59 -10.44 15.81
N VAL A 294 1.45 -9.12 16.04
CA VAL A 294 2.23 -8.37 17.03
C VAL A 294 1.92 -8.86 18.43
N THR A 295 0.65 -9.04 18.78
CA THR A 295 0.22 -9.56 20.08
C THR A 295 0.72 -10.98 20.31
N GLY A 296 0.67 -11.83 19.27
CA GLY A 296 1.20 -13.20 19.29
C GLY A 296 2.71 -13.22 19.55
N PHE A 297 3.48 -12.40 18.84
CA PHE A 297 4.91 -12.23 19.06
C PHE A 297 5.22 -11.82 20.51
N LYS A 298 4.60 -10.73 20.98
CA LYS A 298 4.79 -10.22 22.36
C LYS A 298 4.52 -11.30 23.41
N SER A 299 3.45 -12.06 23.24
CA SER A 299 3.04 -13.12 24.17
C SER A 299 4.00 -14.32 24.12
N ALA A 300 4.36 -14.76 22.92
CA ALA A 300 5.28 -15.88 22.74
C ALA A 300 6.67 -15.55 23.26
N PHE A 301 7.19 -14.36 22.98
CA PHE A 301 8.48 -13.89 23.47
C PHE A 301 8.53 -13.83 24.99
N ALA A 302 7.50 -13.24 25.64
CA ALA A 302 7.43 -13.19 27.10
C ALA A 302 7.39 -14.59 27.73
N LYS A 303 6.63 -15.52 27.14
CA LYS A 303 6.56 -16.91 27.60
C LYS A 303 7.93 -17.62 27.46
N LEU A 304 8.58 -17.43 26.31
CA LEU A 304 9.89 -18.04 26.02
C LEU A 304 10.94 -17.60 27.05
N ILE A 305 11.06 -16.29 27.27
CA ILE A 305 12.05 -15.72 28.21
C ILE A 305 11.78 -16.19 29.65
N ASN A 306 10.53 -16.18 30.12
CA ASN A 306 10.20 -16.68 31.45
C ASN A 306 10.53 -18.16 31.62
N ASN A 307 10.23 -18.99 30.61
CA ASN A 307 10.56 -20.41 30.62
C ASN A 307 12.07 -20.65 30.63
N TYR A 308 12.81 -19.90 29.81
CA TYR A 308 14.27 -20.00 29.75
C TYR A 308 14.92 -19.55 31.05
N ALA A 309 14.48 -18.43 31.62
CA ALA A 309 14.97 -17.95 32.91
C ALA A 309 14.73 -18.95 34.06
N ARG A 310 13.62 -19.67 34.00
CA ARG A 310 13.23 -20.65 35.03
C ARG A 310 13.93 -22.00 34.84
N ASN A 311 13.89 -22.55 33.63
CA ASN A 311 14.28 -23.93 33.38
C ASN A 311 15.77 -24.10 33.03
N GLU A 312 16.34 -23.10 32.32
CA GLU A 312 17.72 -23.20 31.81
C GLU A 312 18.70 -22.35 32.65
N LEU A 313 18.34 -21.10 32.95
CA LEU A 313 19.24 -20.25 33.72
C LEU A 313 19.08 -20.39 35.23
N GLY A 314 17.93 -20.86 35.73
CA GLY A 314 17.64 -20.96 37.15
C GLY A 314 17.60 -19.63 37.91
N THR A 315 17.50 -18.51 37.19
CA THR A 315 17.40 -17.15 37.75
C THR A 315 16.02 -16.86 38.33
N LEU A 316 14.97 -17.49 37.78
CA LEU A 316 13.64 -17.54 38.39
C LEU A 316 13.41 -18.89 39.05
N LYS A 317 13.06 -18.90 40.33
CA LYS A 317 12.68 -20.10 41.05
C LYS A 317 11.23 -20.48 40.81
N GLU A 318 10.83 -21.70 41.12
CA GLU A 318 9.46 -22.20 40.91
C GLU A 318 8.39 -21.31 41.63
N LYS A 319 8.73 -20.78 42.79
CA LYS A 319 7.88 -19.89 43.60
C LYS A 319 7.84 -18.42 43.16
N ASP A 320 8.74 -18.02 42.27
CA ASP A 320 8.85 -16.63 41.84
C ASP A 320 7.79 -16.32 40.81
N SER A 321 7.22 -15.11 40.83
CA SER A 321 6.32 -14.63 39.76
C SER A 321 7.07 -14.49 38.44
N ASN A 322 6.34 -14.61 37.34
CA ASN A 322 6.91 -14.33 36.01
C ASN A 322 7.29 -12.85 35.89
N LEU A 323 8.35 -12.59 35.13
CA LEU A 323 8.63 -11.23 34.63
C LEU A 323 7.47 -10.76 33.76
N THR A 324 7.12 -9.50 33.86
CA THR A 324 6.07 -8.92 33.00
C THR A 324 6.53 -8.81 31.55
N GLY A 325 5.59 -8.79 30.62
CA GLY A 325 5.93 -8.58 29.22
C GLY A 325 6.61 -7.23 28.97
N ALA A 326 6.27 -6.20 29.74
CA ALA A 326 6.91 -4.88 29.66
C ALA A 326 8.38 -4.93 30.10
N ASP A 327 8.68 -5.63 31.23
CA ASP A 327 10.07 -5.78 31.68
C ASP A 327 10.94 -6.52 30.65
N ILE A 328 10.39 -7.58 30.04
CA ILE A 328 11.12 -8.41 29.07
C ILE A 328 11.40 -7.68 27.75
N ARG A 329 10.50 -6.79 27.33
CA ARG A 329 10.61 -6.06 26.07
C ARG A 329 11.11 -4.62 26.25
N SER A 330 11.52 -4.24 27.46
CA SER A 330 12.15 -2.93 27.70
C SER A 330 13.39 -2.77 26.83
N GLY A 331 13.44 -1.72 26.01
CA GLY A 331 14.50 -1.45 25.05
C GLY A 331 14.44 -2.27 23.75
N MET A 332 13.36 -3.03 23.49
CA MET A 332 13.22 -3.80 22.24
C MET A 332 12.91 -2.90 21.06
N GLN A 333 13.69 -3.03 20.00
CA GLN A 333 13.43 -2.46 18.67
C GLN A 333 13.16 -3.63 17.70
N ALA A 334 12.00 -3.70 17.11
CA ALA A 334 11.56 -4.88 16.34
C ALA A 334 10.68 -4.51 15.12
#